data_d8a4ecedae8507911eeb20ec51680643
#
_entry.id   d8a4ecedae8507911eeb20ec51680643
#
_cell.length_a   1.000
_cell.length_b   1.000
_cell.length_c   1.000
_cell.angle_alpha   90.00
_cell.angle_beta   90.00
_cell.angle_gamma   90.00
#
_symmetry.space_group_name_H-M   'P 1'
#
loop_
_entity.id
_entity.type
_entity.pdbx_description
1 polymer ?
#
loop_
_entity_poly.entity_id
_entity_poly.type
_entity_poly.pdbx_seq_one_letter_code
_entity_poly.pdbx_strand_id
1 'polypeptide(L)'
;MPQKITAGTGMDAFAHCLEAYCSPFYHPLSQGVALEGMRLVKEYLPRAYSDGTDLEARAHMMSAAAMGATAFTKGLGAIHALSHPLGAMYHTHHGTTNAVCMAAVLQFNRPVIERLIERAAAYLNIDGGFEGFAAFVDQLNASLGIPRNLDELGVSNPDLEALTRTALTDPCVGGNPMAMTPENTRQLYENLL
;
A
#
# COMPACT_ATOMS: atom_id res chain seq x y z
N MET A 1 1.38 -8.48 19.80
CA MET A 1 2.14 -7.59 18.89
C MET A 1 1.73 -6.16 19.20
N PRO A 2 2.65 -5.18 19.34
CA PRO A 2 2.32 -3.78 19.62
C PRO A 2 1.43 -3.16 18.52
N GLN A 3 0.57 -2.20 18.90
CA GLN A 3 -0.37 -1.56 17.96
C GLN A 3 0.30 -0.97 16.72
N LYS A 4 1.40 -0.23 16.87
CA LYS A 4 2.13 0.36 15.73
C LYS A 4 2.62 -0.71 14.74
N ILE A 5 3.09 -1.85 15.25
CA ILE A 5 3.53 -2.97 14.40
C ILE A 5 2.32 -3.63 13.73
N THR A 6 1.21 -3.82 14.47
CA THR A 6 -0.04 -4.33 13.89
C THR A 6 -0.54 -3.45 12.74
N ALA A 7 -0.55 -2.12 12.94
CA ALA A 7 -0.92 -1.16 11.90
C ALA A 7 -0.02 -1.29 10.66
N GLY A 8 1.29 -1.17 10.85
CA GLY A 8 2.24 -1.20 9.73
C GLY A 8 2.21 -2.53 8.97
N THR A 9 2.27 -3.67 9.67
CA THR A 9 2.24 -4.99 8.98
C THR A 9 0.90 -5.29 8.33
N GLY A 10 -0.21 -4.79 8.90
CA GLY A 10 -1.54 -4.93 8.30
C GLY A 10 -1.69 -4.07 7.04
N MET A 11 -1.18 -2.84 7.06
CA MET A 11 -1.15 -1.99 5.87
C MET A 11 -0.18 -2.50 4.79
N ASP A 12 0.89 -3.18 5.18
CA ASP A 12 1.77 -3.88 4.25
C ASP A 12 1.05 -5.01 3.51
N ALA A 13 0.28 -5.83 4.25
CA ALA A 13 -0.56 -6.85 3.64
C ALA A 13 -1.60 -6.24 2.67
N PHE A 14 -2.15 -5.07 3.00
CA PHE A 14 -3.05 -4.34 2.11
C PHE A 14 -2.32 -3.83 0.87
N ALA A 15 -1.12 -3.26 1.01
CA ALA A 15 -0.28 -2.79 -0.10
C ALA A 15 0.07 -3.93 -1.07
N HIS A 16 0.48 -5.09 -0.55
CA HIS A 16 0.72 -6.29 -1.36
C HIS A 16 -0.49 -6.69 -2.20
N CYS A 17 -1.68 -6.72 -1.57
CA CYS A 17 -2.92 -7.05 -2.28
C CYS A 17 -3.27 -5.97 -3.32
N LEU A 18 -3.21 -4.70 -2.97
CA LEU A 18 -3.56 -3.58 -3.84
C LEU A 18 -2.67 -3.52 -5.09
N GLU A 19 -1.35 -3.59 -4.91
CA GLU A 19 -0.41 -3.54 -6.03
C GLU A 19 -0.51 -4.78 -6.90
N ALA A 20 -0.59 -5.97 -6.31
CA ALA A 20 -0.80 -7.21 -7.08
C ALA A 20 -2.12 -7.16 -7.89
N TYR A 21 -3.19 -6.62 -7.31
CA TYR A 21 -4.46 -6.44 -8.00
C TYR A 21 -4.32 -5.51 -9.20
N CYS A 22 -3.63 -4.38 -9.04
CA CYS A 22 -3.46 -3.34 -10.07
C CYS A 22 -2.35 -3.64 -11.08
N SER A 23 -1.39 -4.51 -10.76
CA SER A 23 -0.28 -4.86 -11.66
C SER A 23 -0.79 -5.25 -13.05
N PRO A 24 -0.11 -4.85 -14.16
CA PRO A 24 -0.59 -5.06 -15.52
C PRO A 24 -0.49 -6.51 -16.01
N PHE A 25 0.22 -7.38 -15.30
CA PHE A 25 0.40 -8.77 -15.72
C PHE A 25 -0.89 -9.58 -15.61
N TYR A 26 -1.09 -10.52 -16.52
CA TYR A 26 -2.27 -11.39 -16.52
C TYR A 26 -2.12 -12.51 -15.50
N HIS A 27 -2.84 -12.43 -14.40
CA HIS A 27 -2.89 -13.49 -13.38
C HIS A 27 -4.23 -13.44 -12.60
N PRO A 28 -5.32 -13.99 -13.17
CA PRO A 28 -6.67 -13.88 -12.57
C PRO A 28 -6.77 -14.49 -11.17
N LEU A 29 -6.01 -15.56 -10.88
CA LEU A 29 -5.99 -16.16 -9.55
C LEU A 29 -5.44 -15.18 -8.51
N SER A 30 -4.29 -14.55 -8.79
CA SER A 30 -3.74 -13.51 -7.90
C SER A 30 -4.68 -12.33 -7.72
N GLN A 31 -5.40 -11.91 -8.77
CA GLN A 31 -6.40 -10.84 -8.65
C GLN A 31 -7.54 -11.22 -7.70
N GLY A 32 -8.05 -12.46 -7.79
CA GLY A 32 -9.10 -12.95 -6.89
C GLY A 32 -8.63 -13.04 -5.43
N VAL A 33 -7.42 -13.57 -5.22
CA VAL A 33 -6.79 -13.66 -3.89
C VAL A 33 -6.53 -12.27 -3.31
N ALA A 34 -6.05 -11.33 -4.12
CA ALA A 34 -5.79 -9.95 -3.70
C ALA A 34 -7.07 -9.22 -3.25
N LEU A 35 -8.18 -9.37 -3.98
CA LEU A 35 -9.47 -8.79 -3.58
C LEU A 35 -9.93 -9.28 -2.21
N GLU A 36 -9.87 -10.60 -1.98
CA GLU A 36 -10.24 -11.17 -0.69
C GLU A 36 -9.28 -10.75 0.42
N GLY A 37 -7.97 -10.67 0.13
CA GLY A 37 -6.99 -10.15 1.09
C GLY A 37 -7.29 -8.72 1.52
N MET A 38 -7.64 -7.83 0.57
CA MET A 38 -8.06 -6.45 0.88
C MET A 38 -9.33 -6.41 1.74
N ARG A 39 -10.31 -7.30 1.46
CA ARG A 39 -11.53 -7.41 2.27
C ARG A 39 -11.22 -7.78 3.72
N LEU A 40 -10.38 -8.79 3.92
CA LEU A 40 -9.96 -9.21 5.26
C LEU A 40 -9.25 -8.09 6.02
N VAL A 41 -8.36 -7.35 5.35
CA VAL A 41 -7.71 -6.19 5.99
C VAL A 41 -8.73 -5.14 6.39
N LYS A 42 -9.66 -4.78 5.50
CA LYS A 42 -10.73 -3.81 5.79
C LYS A 42 -11.54 -4.19 7.02
N GLU A 43 -11.90 -5.46 7.16
CA GLU A 43 -12.77 -5.92 8.25
C GLU A 43 -12.02 -6.14 9.57
N TYR A 44 -10.81 -6.70 9.51
CA TYR A 44 -10.15 -7.23 10.69
C TYR A 44 -8.95 -6.43 11.17
N LEU A 45 -8.31 -5.60 10.33
CA LEU A 45 -7.17 -4.80 10.81
C LEU A 45 -7.56 -3.79 11.90
N PRO A 46 -8.66 -3.05 11.80
CA PRO A 46 -9.10 -2.15 12.88
C PRO A 46 -9.37 -2.90 14.20
N ARG A 47 -9.93 -4.10 14.14
CA ARG A 47 -10.16 -4.95 15.31
C ARG A 47 -8.86 -5.41 15.93
N ALA A 48 -7.95 -5.98 15.13
CA ALA A 48 -6.64 -6.46 15.59
C ALA A 48 -5.76 -5.31 16.12
N TYR A 49 -5.95 -4.10 15.62
CA TYR A 49 -5.27 -2.89 16.10
C TYR A 49 -5.82 -2.42 17.45
N SER A 50 -7.14 -2.37 17.61
CA SER A 50 -7.80 -1.92 18.85
C SER A 50 -7.65 -2.93 19.99
N ASP A 51 -7.75 -4.23 19.69
CA ASP A 51 -7.57 -5.33 20.64
C ASP A 51 -6.58 -6.37 20.10
N GLY A 52 -5.32 -6.28 20.55
CA GLY A 52 -4.27 -7.24 20.20
C GLY A 52 -4.50 -8.67 20.69
N THR A 53 -5.53 -8.92 21.50
CA THR A 53 -5.94 -10.25 22.01
C THR A 53 -7.10 -10.86 21.24
N ASP A 54 -7.72 -10.14 20.30
CA ASP A 54 -8.74 -10.65 19.38
C ASP A 54 -8.13 -11.69 18.43
N LEU A 55 -8.20 -12.96 18.83
CA LEU A 55 -7.59 -14.08 18.08
C LEU A 55 -8.22 -14.29 16.71
N GLU A 56 -9.54 -14.04 16.58
CA GLU A 56 -10.22 -14.13 15.29
C GLU A 56 -9.66 -13.08 14.31
N ALA A 57 -9.63 -11.81 14.72
CA ALA A 57 -9.08 -10.75 13.88
C ALA A 57 -7.63 -11.01 13.50
N ARG A 58 -6.80 -11.48 14.44
CA ARG A 58 -5.41 -11.82 14.18
C ARG A 58 -5.26 -12.99 13.21
N ALA A 59 -6.10 -14.03 13.31
CA ALA A 59 -6.09 -15.15 12.37
C ALA A 59 -6.46 -14.69 10.95
N HIS A 60 -7.48 -13.83 10.82
CA HIS A 60 -7.84 -13.25 9.53
C HIS A 60 -6.75 -12.34 8.97
N MET A 61 -6.05 -11.57 9.80
CA MET A 61 -4.90 -10.76 9.35
C MET A 61 -3.72 -11.62 8.91
N MET A 62 -3.46 -12.78 9.55
CA MET A 62 -2.46 -13.74 9.06
C MET A 62 -2.85 -14.31 7.69
N SER A 63 -4.13 -14.60 7.50
CA SER A 63 -4.66 -15.06 6.20
C SER A 63 -4.51 -13.96 5.13
N ALA A 64 -4.83 -12.70 5.45
CA ALA A 64 -4.65 -11.57 4.54
C ALA A 64 -3.18 -11.38 4.14
N ALA A 65 -2.26 -11.50 5.09
CA ALA A 65 -0.81 -11.43 4.82
C ALA A 65 -0.35 -12.56 3.89
N ALA A 66 -0.80 -13.80 4.12
CA ALA A 66 -0.51 -14.93 3.25
C ALA A 66 -1.10 -14.76 1.85
N MET A 67 -2.33 -14.21 1.74
CA MET A 67 -2.96 -13.87 0.47
C MET A 67 -2.19 -12.80 -0.28
N GLY A 68 -1.75 -11.71 0.39
CA GLY A 68 -0.91 -10.68 -0.19
C GLY A 68 0.40 -11.26 -0.72
N ALA A 69 1.09 -12.09 0.09
CA ALA A 69 2.32 -12.77 -0.28
C ALA A 69 2.14 -13.74 -1.46
N THR A 70 0.98 -14.38 -1.59
CA THR A 70 0.65 -15.20 -2.74
C THR A 70 0.36 -14.34 -3.97
N ALA A 71 -0.43 -13.28 -3.80
CA ALA A 71 -0.88 -12.43 -4.88
C ALA A 71 0.27 -11.63 -5.53
N PHE A 72 1.24 -11.17 -4.75
CA PHE A 72 2.33 -10.33 -5.26
C PHE A 72 3.28 -11.07 -6.22
N THR A 73 3.16 -12.38 -6.38
CA THR A 73 3.83 -13.11 -7.48
C THR A 73 3.42 -12.57 -8.86
N LYS A 74 2.26 -11.88 -8.96
CA LYS A 74 1.83 -11.15 -10.16
C LYS A 74 2.67 -9.89 -10.39
N GLY A 75 3.21 -9.27 -9.34
CA GLY A 75 4.04 -8.07 -9.35
C GLY A 75 3.61 -7.07 -8.28
N LEU A 76 4.59 -6.35 -7.75
CA LEU A 76 4.41 -5.14 -6.92
C LEU A 76 4.59 -3.90 -7.80
N GLY A 77 4.57 -2.71 -7.20
CA GLY A 77 4.63 -1.46 -7.96
C GLY A 77 5.29 -0.30 -7.22
N ALA A 78 4.81 0.91 -7.48
CA ALA A 78 5.40 2.15 -7.01
C ALA A 78 5.35 2.32 -5.48
N ILE A 79 4.37 1.74 -4.76
CA ILE A 79 4.34 1.81 -3.29
C ILE A 79 5.64 1.21 -2.73
N HIS A 80 5.96 -0.02 -3.14
CA HIS A 80 7.17 -0.70 -2.70
C HIS A 80 8.44 -0.06 -3.27
N ALA A 81 8.44 0.33 -4.55
CA ALA A 81 9.59 0.99 -5.17
C ALA A 81 9.97 2.31 -4.46
N LEU A 82 9.00 3.07 -3.95
CA LEU A 82 9.25 4.29 -3.18
C LEU A 82 9.65 4.00 -1.73
N SER A 83 9.06 2.99 -1.11
CA SER A 83 9.28 2.69 0.31
C SER A 83 10.62 2.03 0.59
N HIS A 84 11.13 1.20 -0.30
CA HIS A 84 12.41 0.50 -0.11
C HIS A 84 13.59 1.45 0.09
N PRO A 85 13.79 2.50 -0.74
CA PRO A 85 14.85 3.49 -0.50
C PRO A 85 14.68 4.23 0.82
N LEU A 86 13.43 4.58 1.20
CA LEU A 86 13.15 5.22 2.49
C LEU A 86 13.53 4.32 3.67
N GLY A 87 13.20 3.04 3.59
CA GLY A 87 13.61 2.05 4.59
C GLY A 87 15.13 1.90 4.67
N ALA A 88 15.80 1.80 3.52
CA ALA A 88 17.24 1.60 3.45
C ALA A 88 18.05 2.81 3.91
N MET A 89 17.64 4.03 3.57
CA MET A 89 18.38 5.27 3.84
C MET A 89 18.02 5.90 5.19
N TYR A 90 16.75 5.76 5.63
CA TYR A 90 16.23 6.46 6.81
C TYR A 90 15.71 5.51 7.90
N HIS A 91 15.86 4.19 7.70
CA HIS A 91 15.47 3.16 8.68
C HIS A 91 14.01 3.21 9.10
N THR A 92 13.12 3.59 8.17
CA THR A 92 11.68 3.63 8.41
C THR A 92 11.09 2.22 8.48
N HIS A 93 9.97 2.06 9.22
CA HIS A 93 9.28 0.78 9.28
C HIS A 93 8.57 0.50 7.95
N HIS A 94 8.93 -0.59 7.27
CA HIS A 94 8.53 -0.92 5.91
C HIS A 94 7.03 -0.75 5.65
N GLY A 95 6.18 -1.47 6.38
CA GLY A 95 4.74 -1.42 6.14
C GLY A 95 4.10 -0.07 6.48
N THR A 96 4.65 0.69 7.46
CA THR A 96 4.22 2.06 7.73
C THR A 96 4.59 2.97 6.57
N THR A 97 5.78 2.80 5.99
CA THR A 97 6.24 3.57 4.83
C THR A 97 5.38 3.28 3.59
N ASN A 98 5.04 1.99 3.36
CA ASN A 98 4.10 1.60 2.31
C ASN A 98 2.75 2.31 2.46
N ALA A 99 2.23 2.38 3.69
CA ALA A 99 0.97 3.05 3.96
C ALA A 99 1.02 4.56 3.69
N VAL A 100 2.14 5.23 4.02
CA VAL A 100 2.37 6.66 3.71
C VAL A 100 2.42 6.91 2.20
N CYS A 101 3.08 6.04 1.44
CA CYS A 101 3.20 6.18 -0.02
C CYS A 101 1.87 5.88 -0.77
N MET A 102 0.96 5.13 -0.15
CA MET A 102 -0.18 4.49 -0.83
C MET A 102 -1.12 5.48 -1.50
N ALA A 103 -1.53 6.55 -0.81
CA ALA A 103 -2.48 7.53 -1.34
C ALA A 103 -1.92 8.26 -2.59
N ALA A 104 -0.66 8.70 -2.54
CA ALA A 104 0.00 9.36 -3.66
C ALA A 104 0.13 8.43 -4.88
N VAL A 105 0.50 7.16 -4.65
CA VAL A 105 0.64 6.16 -5.72
C VAL A 105 -0.72 5.77 -6.31
N LEU A 106 -1.77 5.68 -5.49
CA LEU A 106 -3.12 5.41 -5.95
C LEU A 106 -3.58 6.49 -6.94
N GLN A 107 -3.39 7.77 -6.59
CA GLN A 107 -3.71 8.89 -7.48
C GLN A 107 -2.83 8.92 -8.73
N PHE A 108 -1.55 8.65 -8.61
CA PHE A 108 -0.62 8.57 -9.74
C PHE A 108 -1.06 7.51 -10.76
N ASN A 109 -1.45 6.34 -10.30
CA ASN A 109 -1.86 5.23 -11.16
C ASN A 109 -3.31 5.35 -11.68
N ARG A 110 -4.12 6.28 -11.14
CA ARG A 110 -5.55 6.43 -11.46
C ARG A 110 -5.88 6.33 -12.95
N PRO A 111 -5.18 7.00 -13.87
CA PRO A 111 -5.54 6.99 -15.30
C PRO A 111 -5.67 5.58 -15.91
N VAL A 112 -4.99 4.60 -15.33
CA VAL A 112 -4.96 3.22 -15.85
C VAL A 112 -5.63 2.19 -14.95
N ILE A 113 -5.84 2.51 -13.66
CA ILE A 113 -6.42 1.57 -12.68
C ILE A 113 -7.85 1.92 -12.26
N GLU A 114 -8.41 3.06 -12.65
CA GLU A 114 -9.69 3.58 -12.13
C GLU A 114 -10.78 2.51 -12.13
N ARG A 115 -11.00 1.83 -13.27
CA ARG A 115 -12.00 0.74 -13.37
C ARG A 115 -11.69 -0.47 -12.48
N LEU A 116 -10.42 -0.79 -12.27
CA LEU A 116 -10.02 -1.86 -11.36
C LEU A 116 -10.35 -1.49 -9.91
N ILE A 117 -10.08 -0.26 -9.54
CA ILE A 117 -10.37 0.26 -8.20
C ILE A 117 -11.87 0.37 -7.95
N GLU A 118 -12.67 0.82 -8.94
CA GLU A 118 -14.14 0.81 -8.85
C GLU A 118 -14.68 -0.60 -8.59
N ARG A 119 -14.13 -1.61 -9.28
CA ARG A 119 -14.48 -3.01 -9.05
C ARG A 119 -14.07 -3.48 -7.65
N ALA A 120 -12.87 -3.09 -7.18
CA ALA A 120 -12.43 -3.41 -5.82
C ALA A 120 -13.33 -2.73 -4.78
N ALA A 121 -13.67 -1.44 -4.96
CA ALA A 121 -14.59 -0.71 -4.10
C ALA A 121 -15.94 -1.43 -3.97
N ALA A 122 -16.53 -1.83 -5.11
CA ALA A 122 -17.78 -2.59 -5.11
C ALA A 122 -17.65 -3.93 -4.36
N TYR A 123 -16.57 -4.68 -4.57
CA TYR A 123 -16.32 -5.94 -3.87
C TYR A 123 -16.16 -5.74 -2.35
N LEU A 124 -15.54 -4.65 -1.95
CA LEU A 124 -15.33 -4.30 -0.55
C LEU A 124 -16.55 -3.61 0.10
N ASN A 125 -17.65 -3.41 -0.62
CA ASN A 125 -18.79 -2.62 -0.17
C ASN A 125 -18.37 -1.20 0.26
N ILE A 126 -17.62 -0.52 -0.61
CA ILE A 126 -17.21 0.88 -0.48
C ILE A 126 -17.96 1.67 -1.55
N ASP A 127 -18.81 2.60 -1.13
CA ASP A 127 -19.53 3.48 -2.04
C ASP A 127 -18.62 4.56 -2.63
N GLY A 128 -18.99 5.11 -3.80
CA GLY A 128 -18.29 6.23 -4.42
C GLY A 128 -17.15 5.85 -5.38
N GLY A 129 -17.04 4.56 -5.75
CA GLY A 129 -16.07 4.10 -6.77
C GLY A 129 -14.63 4.40 -6.39
N PHE A 130 -13.85 4.98 -7.32
CA PHE A 130 -12.44 5.31 -7.07
C PHE A 130 -12.27 6.31 -5.92
N GLU A 131 -13.06 7.40 -5.89
CA GLU A 131 -12.97 8.41 -4.82
C GLU A 131 -13.33 7.83 -3.45
N GLY A 132 -14.35 6.96 -3.40
CA GLY A 132 -14.71 6.27 -2.17
C GLY A 132 -13.60 5.34 -1.68
N PHE A 133 -12.94 4.64 -2.59
CA PHE A 133 -11.79 3.78 -2.24
C PHE A 133 -10.60 4.61 -1.75
N ALA A 134 -10.27 5.73 -2.43
CA ALA A 134 -9.20 6.62 -1.99
C ALA A 134 -9.49 7.18 -0.59
N ALA A 135 -10.72 7.68 -0.37
CA ALA A 135 -11.14 8.18 0.94
C ALA A 135 -11.10 7.07 2.02
N PHE A 136 -11.44 5.83 1.68
CA PHE A 136 -11.31 4.69 2.59
C PHE A 136 -9.85 4.45 3.00
N VAL A 137 -8.90 4.50 2.05
CA VAL A 137 -7.46 4.34 2.35
C VAL A 137 -6.99 5.41 3.34
N ASP A 138 -7.35 6.68 3.09
CA ASP A 138 -6.99 7.79 3.98
C ASP A 138 -7.60 7.64 5.38
N GLN A 139 -8.88 7.25 5.46
CA GLN A 139 -9.56 7.01 6.74
C GLN A 139 -8.97 5.83 7.51
N LEU A 140 -8.62 4.74 6.81
CA LEU A 140 -7.96 3.59 7.42
C LEU A 140 -6.60 3.99 7.99
N ASN A 141 -5.75 4.67 7.21
CA ASN A 141 -4.47 5.20 7.67
C ASN A 141 -4.63 6.07 8.94
N ALA A 142 -5.56 7.02 8.90
CA ALA A 142 -5.83 7.91 10.04
C ALA A 142 -6.28 7.13 11.29
N SER A 143 -7.17 6.13 11.14
CA SER A 143 -7.68 5.31 12.25
C SER A 143 -6.60 4.43 12.89
N LEU A 144 -5.57 4.08 12.14
CA LEU A 144 -4.43 3.27 12.57
C LEU A 144 -3.25 4.11 13.08
N GLY A 145 -3.37 5.44 13.08
CA GLY A 145 -2.30 6.35 13.50
C GLY A 145 -1.07 6.29 12.57
N ILE A 146 -1.28 6.01 11.29
CA ILE A 146 -0.22 6.07 10.28
C ILE A 146 0.18 7.53 10.04
N PRO A 147 1.48 7.86 9.98
CA PRO A 147 1.96 9.19 9.58
C PRO A 147 1.39 9.63 8.23
N ARG A 148 1.10 10.93 8.09
CA ARG A 148 0.51 11.49 6.87
C ARG A 148 1.53 11.81 5.79
N ASN A 149 2.79 12.02 6.19
CA ASN A 149 3.87 12.46 5.31
C ASN A 149 5.24 11.98 5.83
N LEU A 150 6.30 12.30 5.11
CA LEU A 150 7.66 11.88 5.47
C LEU A 150 8.17 12.54 6.76
N ASP A 151 7.79 13.79 7.04
CA ASP A 151 8.21 14.47 8.27
C ASP A 151 7.62 13.79 9.51
N GLU A 152 6.32 13.49 9.50
CA GLU A 152 5.65 12.71 10.56
C GLU A 152 6.20 11.27 10.67
N LEU A 153 6.69 10.70 9.57
CA LEU A 153 7.38 9.40 9.54
C LEU A 153 8.79 9.47 10.17
N GLY A 154 9.31 10.68 10.40
CA GLY A 154 10.64 10.93 10.95
C GLY A 154 11.72 11.12 9.88
N VAL A 155 11.34 11.37 8.64
CA VAL A 155 12.25 11.64 7.52
C VAL A 155 12.20 13.12 7.18
N SER A 156 13.05 13.91 7.85
CA SER A 156 13.18 15.34 7.60
C SER A 156 14.28 15.63 6.57
N ASN A 157 14.01 16.51 5.61
CA ASN A 157 14.94 16.91 4.54
C ASN A 157 15.53 15.71 3.75
N PRO A 158 14.70 14.86 3.15
CA PRO A 158 15.18 13.71 2.40
C PRO A 158 15.98 14.10 1.15
N ASP A 159 17.00 13.32 0.82
CA ASP A 159 17.71 13.43 -0.46
C ASP A 159 16.83 12.86 -1.59
N LEU A 160 16.01 13.74 -2.18
CA LEU A 160 15.06 13.35 -3.23
C LEU A 160 15.75 12.82 -4.48
N GLU A 161 16.98 13.28 -4.78
CA GLU A 161 17.73 12.79 -5.95
C GLU A 161 18.17 11.35 -5.73
N ALA A 162 18.76 11.06 -4.58
CA ALA A 162 19.18 9.70 -4.22
C ALA A 162 17.98 8.75 -4.11
N LEU A 163 16.87 9.18 -3.48
CA LEU A 163 15.64 8.41 -3.39
C LEU A 163 15.08 8.09 -4.78
N THR A 164 14.95 9.08 -5.66
CA THR A 164 14.44 8.91 -7.02
C THR A 164 15.28 7.92 -7.81
N ARG A 165 16.60 8.10 -7.80
CA ARG A 165 17.53 7.21 -8.52
C ARG A 165 17.43 5.77 -8.00
N THR A 166 17.36 5.59 -6.69
CA THR A 166 17.29 4.25 -6.08
C THR A 166 15.95 3.58 -6.35
N ALA A 167 14.83 4.33 -6.23
CA ALA A 167 13.50 3.82 -6.53
C ALA A 167 13.38 3.30 -7.97
N LEU A 168 13.94 4.01 -8.93
CA LEU A 168 13.90 3.61 -10.36
C LEU A 168 14.71 2.34 -10.68
N THR A 169 15.60 1.91 -9.78
CA THR A 169 16.35 0.65 -9.93
C THR A 169 15.70 -0.50 -9.15
N ASP A 170 14.62 -0.22 -8.42
CA ASP A 170 13.91 -1.23 -7.65
C ASP A 170 13.17 -2.23 -8.55
N PRO A 171 13.22 -3.53 -8.27
CA PRO A 171 12.54 -4.55 -9.09
C PRO A 171 11.01 -4.39 -9.13
N CYS A 172 10.41 -3.71 -8.16
CA CYS A 172 8.96 -3.48 -8.12
C CYS A 172 8.48 -2.49 -9.20
N VAL A 173 9.37 -1.64 -9.75
CA VAL A 173 9.02 -0.67 -10.81
C VAL A 173 8.34 -1.34 -12.00
N GLY A 174 8.82 -2.54 -12.39
CA GLY A 174 8.30 -3.27 -13.55
C GLY A 174 6.86 -3.77 -13.40
N GLY A 175 6.34 -3.83 -12.19
CA GLY A 175 4.96 -4.24 -11.90
C GLY A 175 3.99 -3.07 -11.70
N ASN A 176 4.46 -1.82 -11.75
CA ASN A 176 3.58 -0.66 -11.63
C ASN A 176 2.80 -0.42 -12.92
N PRO A 177 1.46 -0.17 -12.84
CA PRO A 177 0.63 0.03 -14.04
C PRO A 177 1.00 1.26 -14.86
N MET A 178 1.41 2.36 -14.23
CA MET A 178 1.95 3.54 -14.89
C MET A 178 3.48 3.46 -14.95
N ALA A 179 4.08 3.84 -16.09
CA ALA A 179 5.53 3.90 -16.20
C ALA A 179 6.12 4.95 -15.24
N MET A 180 7.11 4.53 -14.46
CA MET A 180 7.86 5.41 -13.58
C MET A 180 9.03 6.04 -14.36
N THR A 181 9.16 7.37 -14.26
CA THR A 181 10.25 8.16 -14.85
C THR A 181 10.95 8.97 -13.74
N PRO A 182 12.15 9.51 -13.98
CA PRO A 182 12.80 10.38 -13.00
C PRO A 182 11.90 11.53 -12.52
N GLU A 183 11.15 12.15 -13.44
CA GLU A 183 10.32 13.31 -13.17
C GLU A 183 9.11 12.94 -12.28
N ASN A 184 8.35 11.92 -12.68
CA ASN A 184 7.15 11.54 -11.91
C ASN A 184 7.50 10.84 -10.59
N THR A 185 8.61 10.09 -10.52
CA THR A 185 9.08 9.47 -9.28
C THR A 185 9.52 10.53 -8.28
N ARG A 186 10.23 11.56 -8.73
CA ARG A 186 10.58 12.71 -7.89
C ARG A 186 9.33 13.43 -7.41
N GLN A 187 8.37 13.70 -8.29
CA GLN A 187 7.10 14.34 -7.92
C GLN A 187 6.32 13.53 -6.88
N LEU A 188 6.35 12.20 -6.98
CA LEU A 188 5.73 11.34 -5.97
C LEU A 188 6.36 11.57 -4.58
N TYR A 189 7.68 11.63 -4.47
CA TYR A 189 8.34 11.95 -3.21
C TYR A 189 8.03 13.38 -2.72
N GLU A 190 7.99 14.36 -3.62
CA GLU A 190 7.61 15.74 -3.29
C GLU A 190 6.18 15.83 -2.72
N ASN A 191 5.26 15.02 -3.23
CA ASN A 191 3.88 14.93 -2.71
C ASN A 191 3.79 14.27 -1.33
N LEU A 192 4.86 13.64 -0.85
CA LEU A 192 4.92 13.03 0.48
C LEU A 192 5.58 13.94 1.53
N LEU A 193 6.09 15.13 1.14
CA LEU A 193 6.63 16.12 2.08
C LEU A 193 5.52 16.87 2.77
#